data_c8611a0766f6896693562e3cfa6e8898
#
_entry.id   c8611a0766f6896693562e3cfa6e8898
#
_cell.length_a   1.000
_cell.length_b   1.000
_cell.length_c   1.000
_cell.angle_alpha   90.00
_cell.angle_beta   90.00
_cell.angle_gamma   90.00
#
_symmetry.space_group_name_H-M   'P 1'
#
loop_
_entity.id
_entity.type
_entity.pdbx_description
1 polymer ?
#
loop_
_entity_poly.entity_id
_entity_poly.type
_entity_poly.pdbx_seq_one_letter_code
_entity_poly.pdbx_strand_id
1 'polypeptide(L)'
;MDALVSLRSAVRAELEKFSAGDLILLGVSGGADSLALAFTTQIEAKKLAIRTIAIVVDHQIQTGSADIAKKVCEILNSGKIESQIVKVKVEVTDGVEASARRARYEAFEKIAKDMNASALFLGHTKDDQAETVLLGLARGSGARSLSGMATRNGIYVRPFLRNSRAETLKACKELGLEPWNDPHNEDLSFLRVRARKKVLPIMESELGPGIADALVRSAQLLRDDADTLDYLANQFWSEDKSLEIAALEKLPKAIRSRVLRLALAEKGALQLSAEQIGQVEALISNWKGQGEVSLPAGVKVSRISGRLTLSK
;
A
#
# COMPACT_ATOMS: atom_id res chain seq x y z
N MET A 1 -25.33 9.83 7.16
CA MET A 1 -24.62 10.78 6.29
C MET A 1 -24.76 10.27 4.85
N ASP A 2 -24.96 11.14 3.89
CA ASP A 2 -25.02 10.77 2.48
C ASP A 2 -23.67 10.20 2.05
N ALA A 3 -23.65 9.07 1.36
CA ALA A 3 -22.42 8.38 0.99
C ALA A 3 -21.52 9.26 0.12
N LEU A 4 -22.12 9.96 -0.85
CA LEU A 4 -21.39 10.87 -1.71
C LEU A 4 -20.75 12.02 -0.92
N VAL A 5 -21.40 12.56 0.10
CA VAL A 5 -20.87 13.61 0.96
C VAL A 5 -19.66 13.11 1.78
N SER A 6 -19.77 11.89 2.34
CA SER A 6 -18.67 11.24 3.08
C SER A 6 -17.42 11.08 2.21
N LEU A 7 -17.57 10.51 1.02
CA LEU A 7 -16.46 10.28 0.09
C LEU A 7 -15.83 11.60 -0.41
N ARG A 8 -16.65 12.60 -0.73
CA ARG A 8 -16.16 13.94 -1.12
C ARG A 8 -15.38 14.62 0.00
N SER A 9 -15.82 14.47 1.25
CA SER A 9 -15.10 14.99 2.42
C SER A 9 -13.72 14.32 2.57
N ALA A 10 -13.66 12.99 2.41
CA ALA A 10 -12.41 12.22 2.46
C ALA A 10 -11.42 12.65 1.38
N VAL A 11 -11.89 12.83 0.15
CA VAL A 11 -11.06 13.31 -0.97
C VAL A 11 -10.59 14.75 -0.74
N ARG A 12 -11.49 15.63 -0.30
CA ARG A 12 -11.17 17.04 -0.04
C ARG A 12 -10.06 17.19 0.99
N ALA A 13 -10.12 16.44 2.10
CA ALA A 13 -9.11 16.46 3.15
C ALA A 13 -7.70 16.06 2.64
N GLU A 14 -7.64 15.26 1.56
CA GLU A 14 -6.37 14.94 0.92
C GLU A 14 -5.96 15.99 -0.13
N LEU A 15 -6.92 16.55 -0.90
CA LEU A 15 -6.64 17.55 -1.92
C LEU A 15 -6.19 18.90 -1.34
N GLU A 16 -6.68 19.28 -0.16
CA GLU A 16 -6.27 20.52 0.55
C GLU A 16 -4.78 20.55 0.91
N LYS A 17 -4.08 19.42 0.78
CA LYS A 17 -2.62 19.33 0.98
C LYS A 17 -1.81 19.64 -0.29
N PHE A 18 -2.48 19.95 -1.40
CA PHE A 18 -1.88 20.30 -2.70
C PHE A 18 -2.22 21.73 -3.09
N SER A 19 -1.47 22.26 -4.05
CA SER A 19 -1.63 23.63 -4.53
C SER A 19 -2.44 23.69 -5.83
N ALA A 20 -3.01 24.85 -6.12
CA ALA A 20 -3.62 25.10 -7.43
C ALA A 20 -2.61 24.87 -8.56
N GLY A 21 -3.05 24.19 -9.61
CA GLY A 21 -2.19 23.79 -10.74
C GLY A 21 -1.51 22.43 -10.58
N ASP A 22 -1.45 21.85 -9.37
CA ASP A 22 -0.92 20.50 -9.17
C ASP A 22 -1.69 19.47 -10.01
N LEU A 23 -0.96 18.44 -10.47
CA LEU A 23 -1.53 17.31 -11.19
C LEU A 23 -1.68 16.10 -10.28
N ILE A 24 -2.91 15.61 -10.12
CA ILE A 24 -3.22 14.37 -9.41
C ILE A 24 -3.65 13.31 -10.43
N LEU A 25 -2.95 12.19 -10.45
CA LEU A 25 -3.36 11.01 -11.21
C LEU A 25 -4.35 10.17 -10.41
N LEU A 26 -5.28 9.54 -11.11
CA LEU A 26 -6.31 8.68 -10.52
C LEU A 26 -6.17 7.28 -11.11
N GLY A 27 -5.83 6.28 -10.29
CA GLY A 27 -5.78 4.89 -10.75
C GLY A 27 -7.20 4.31 -10.84
N VAL A 28 -7.70 4.08 -12.05
CA VAL A 28 -9.08 3.64 -12.29
C VAL A 28 -9.11 2.27 -12.96
N SER A 29 -9.80 1.31 -12.33
CA SER A 29 -10.02 -0.04 -12.85
C SER A 29 -11.41 -0.27 -13.44
N GLY A 30 -12.31 0.70 -13.30
CA GLY A 30 -13.71 0.57 -13.68
C GLY A 30 -14.63 0.00 -12.60
N GLY A 31 -14.10 -0.56 -11.53
CA GLY A 31 -14.88 -0.99 -10.36
C GLY A 31 -15.40 0.20 -9.54
N ALA A 32 -16.41 -0.06 -8.69
CA ALA A 32 -17.12 0.97 -7.93
C ALA A 32 -16.20 1.88 -7.12
N ASP A 33 -15.23 1.31 -6.42
CA ASP A 33 -14.32 2.06 -5.55
C ASP A 33 -13.48 3.06 -6.34
N SER A 34 -12.97 2.65 -7.51
CA SER A 34 -12.15 3.49 -8.37
C SER A 34 -12.96 4.54 -9.14
N LEU A 35 -14.20 4.23 -9.57
CA LEU A 35 -15.09 5.20 -10.20
C LEU A 35 -15.57 6.23 -9.19
N ALA A 36 -16.02 5.80 -8.00
CA ALA A 36 -16.40 6.72 -6.93
C ALA A 36 -15.24 7.67 -6.58
N LEU A 37 -14.00 7.16 -6.51
CA LEU A 37 -12.82 7.99 -6.31
C LEU A 37 -12.67 9.01 -7.43
N ALA A 38 -12.70 8.59 -8.69
CA ALA A 38 -12.46 9.47 -9.83
C ALA A 38 -13.48 10.62 -9.88
N PHE A 39 -14.77 10.30 -9.75
CA PHE A 39 -15.82 11.30 -9.81
C PHE A 39 -15.83 12.26 -8.62
N THR A 40 -15.65 11.74 -7.40
CA THR A 40 -15.57 12.59 -6.20
C THR A 40 -14.32 13.48 -6.21
N THR A 41 -13.18 12.95 -6.70
CA THR A 41 -11.95 13.74 -6.84
C THR A 41 -12.13 14.85 -7.88
N GLN A 42 -12.71 14.57 -9.04
CA GLN A 42 -12.97 15.58 -10.06
C GLN A 42 -13.84 16.72 -9.54
N ILE A 43 -14.90 16.40 -8.78
CA ILE A 43 -15.80 17.40 -8.18
C ILE A 43 -15.04 18.33 -7.23
N GLU A 44 -14.20 17.79 -6.36
CA GLU A 44 -13.49 18.59 -5.36
C GLU A 44 -12.23 19.28 -5.92
N ALA A 45 -11.48 18.60 -6.80
CA ALA A 45 -10.28 19.14 -7.43
C ALA A 45 -10.57 20.40 -8.26
N LYS A 46 -11.71 20.39 -8.99
CA LYS A 46 -12.16 21.57 -9.76
C LYS A 46 -12.33 22.81 -8.90
N LYS A 47 -12.81 22.68 -7.65
CA LYS A 47 -12.99 23.82 -6.72
C LYS A 47 -11.65 24.39 -6.24
N LEU A 48 -10.61 23.55 -6.22
CA LEU A 48 -9.26 23.87 -5.75
C LEU A 48 -8.32 24.22 -6.89
N ALA A 49 -8.81 24.29 -8.12
CA ALA A 49 -8.02 24.49 -9.34
C ALA A 49 -6.88 23.45 -9.49
N ILE A 50 -7.10 22.22 -9.01
CA ILE A 50 -6.19 21.08 -9.15
C ILE A 50 -6.57 20.31 -10.41
N ARG A 51 -5.57 19.90 -11.19
CA ARG A 51 -5.77 19.09 -12.40
C ARG A 51 -5.85 17.61 -12.04
N THR A 52 -6.71 16.86 -12.74
CA THR A 52 -6.83 15.40 -12.56
C THR A 52 -6.79 14.69 -13.91
N ILE A 53 -6.09 13.55 -13.96
CA ILE A 53 -6.08 12.64 -15.10
C ILE A 53 -6.26 11.21 -14.59
N ALA A 54 -7.22 10.50 -15.14
CA ALA A 54 -7.45 9.10 -14.81
C ALA A 54 -6.55 8.18 -15.65
N ILE A 55 -5.87 7.26 -14.98
CA ILE A 55 -5.02 6.25 -15.61
C ILE A 55 -5.73 4.90 -15.53
N VAL A 56 -6.10 4.37 -16.69
CA VAL A 56 -6.73 3.05 -16.84
C VAL A 56 -5.68 2.07 -17.34
N VAL A 57 -5.30 1.11 -16.49
CA VAL A 57 -4.26 0.12 -16.86
C VAL A 57 -4.92 -1.10 -17.49
N ASP A 58 -4.57 -1.35 -18.75
CA ASP A 58 -4.92 -2.58 -19.48
C ASP A 58 -3.79 -3.60 -19.31
N HIS A 59 -4.04 -4.63 -18.50
CA HIS A 59 -3.06 -5.69 -18.20
C HIS A 59 -2.90 -6.72 -19.31
N GLN A 60 -3.76 -6.70 -20.34
CA GLN A 60 -3.75 -7.62 -21.48
C GLN A 60 -3.80 -9.12 -21.08
N ILE A 61 -4.35 -9.44 -19.88
CA ILE A 61 -4.43 -10.83 -19.37
C ILE A 61 -5.71 -11.50 -19.85
N GLN A 62 -6.81 -10.76 -19.95
CA GLN A 62 -8.12 -11.29 -20.33
C GLN A 62 -8.46 -10.90 -21.76
N THR A 63 -9.15 -11.82 -22.47
CA THR A 63 -9.77 -11.50 -23.76
C THR A 63 -10.79 -10.38 -23.53
N GLY A 64 -10.73 -9.30 -24.35
CA GLY A 64 -11.61 -8.16 -24.23
C GLY A 64 -11.18 -7.08 -23.22
N SER A 65 -10.00 -7.20 -22.56
CA SER A 65 -9.49 -6.20 -21.61
C SER A 65 -9.40 -4.79 -22.21
N ALA A 66 -9.03 -4.69 -23.49
CA ALA A 66 -8.97 -3.41 -24.21
C ALA A 66 -10.35 -2.75 -24.36
N ASP A 67 -11.43 -3.53 -24.59
CA ASP A 67 -12.78 -3.01 -24.71
C ASP A 67 -13.34 -2.57 -23.36
N ILE A 68 -12.98 -3.28 -22.28
CA ILE A 68 -13.29 -2.88 -20.91
C ILE A 68 -12.59 -1.54 -20.60
N ALA A 69 -11.31 -1.40 -20.90
CA ALA A 69 -10.58 -0.16 -20.70
C ALA A 69 -11.19 1.03 -21.47
N LYS A 70 -11.65 0.82 -22.70
CA LYS A 70 -12.36 1.83 -23.49
C LYS A 70 -13.68 2.23 -22.84
N LYS A 71 -14.52 1.27 -22.41
CA LYS A 71 -15.78 1.54 -21.70
C LYS A 71 -15.55 2.35 -20.43
N VAL A 72 -14.50 2.03 -19.67
CA VAL A 72 -14.13 2.82 -18.48
C VAL A 72 -13.79 4.25 -18.85
N CYS A 73 -13.03 4.47 -19.93
CA CYS A 73 -12.75 5.84 -20.42
C CYS A 73 -14.00 6.57 -20.89
N GLU A 74 -14.96 5.88 -21.53
CA GLU A 74 -16.27 6.47 -21.91
C GLU A 74 -17.06 6.95 -20.67
N ILE A 75 -17.11 6.13 -19.60
CA ILE A 75 -17.71 6.51 -18.33
C ILE A 75 -17.00 7.74 -17.72
N LEU A 76 -15.67 7.76 -17.71
CA LEU A 76 -14.88 8.88 -17.19
C LEU A 76 -15.13 10.16 -17.99
N ASN A 77 -15.18 10.06 -19.33
CA ASN A 77 -15.45 11.18 -20.23
C ASN A 77 -16.85 11.77 -20.00
N SER A 78 -17.86 10.97 -19.67
CA SER A 78 -19.20 11.47 -19.31
C SER A 78 -19.17 12.41 -18.11
N GLY A 79 -18.24 12.18 -17.16
CA GLY A 79 -17.97 13.04 -16.01
C GLY A 79 -16.95 14.17 -16.30
N LYS A 80 -16.55 14.36 -17.58
CA LYS A 80 -15.51 15.32 -17.99
C LYS A 80 -14.18 15.10 -17.27
N ILE A 81 -13.83 13.82 -17.03
CA ILE A 81 -12.57 13.39 -16.44
C ILE A 81 -11.65 12.99 -17.58
N GLU A 82 -10.54 13.72 -17.75
CA GLU A 82 -9.49 13.36 -18.71
C GLU A 82 -8.95 11.97 -18.34
N SER A 83 -8.79 11.08 -19.34
CA SER A 83 -8.37 9.70 -19.09
C SER A 83 -7.40 9.19 -20.13
N GLN A 84 -6.47 8.34 -19.68
CA GLN A 84 -5.47 7.69 -20.53
C GLN A 84 -5.44 6.19 -20.27
N ILE A 85 -5.47 5.37 -21.35
CA ILE A 85 -5.25 3.93 -21.27
C ILE A 85 -3.76 3.63 -21.37
N VAL A 86 -3.27 2.84 -20.43
CA VAL A 86 -1.88 2.38 -20.39
C VAL A 86 -1.83 0.87 -20.49
N LYS A 87 -1.26 0.39 -21.58
CA LYS A 87 -1.05 -1.04 -21.78
C LYS A 87 0.21 -1.50 -21.06
N VAL A 88 0.11 -2.58 -20.30
CA VAL A 88 1.23 -3.21 -19.61
C VAL A 88 1.34 -4.67 -20.02
N LYS A 89 2.57 -5.14 -20.23
CA LYS A 89 2.83 -6.56 -20.40
C LYS A 89 3.11 -7.17 -19.04
N VAL A 90 2.35 -8.18 -18.65
CA VAL A 90 2.53 -8.86 -17.37
C VAL A 90 3.43 -10.08 -17.57
N GLU A 91 4.60 -10.05 -16.98
CA GLU A 91 5.49 -11.22 -16.89
C GLU A 91 5.20 -11.96 -15.58
N VAL A 92 4.65 -13.16 -15.70
CA VAL A 92 4.22 -13.96 -14.54
C VAL A 92 5.42 -14.65 -13.89
N THR A 93 5.79 -14.24 -12.68
CA THR A 93 6.90 -14.81 -11.91
C THR A 93 6.47 -15.42 -10.58
N ASP A 94 5.58 -14.75 -9.86
CA ASP A 94 5.15 -15.04 -8.47
C ASP A 94 3.62 -15.14 -8.34
N GLY A 95 2.98 -15.56 -9.42
CA GLY A 95 1.52 -15.64 -9.57
C GLY A 95 0.95 -14.45 -10.33
N VAL A 96 -0.18 -14.71 -11.01
CA VAL A 96 -0.79 -13.73 -11.94
C VAL A 96 -1.17 -12.43 -11.23
N GLU A 97 -1.79 -12.51 -10.04
CA GLU A 97 -2.23 -11.34 -9.28
C GLU A 97 -1.06 -10.46 -8.83
N ALA A 98 -0.02 -11.08 -8.27
CA ALA A 98 1.16 -10.35 -7.78
C ALA A 98 1.91 -9.69 -8.94
N SER A 99 2.08 -10.41 -10.05
CA SER A 99 2.76 -9.92 -11.26
C SER A 99 1.97 -8.78 -11.92
N ALA A 100 0.64 -8.91 -12.05
CA ALA A 100 -0.22 -7.85 -12.56
C ALA A 100 -0.18 -6.60 -11.67
N ARG A 101 -0.18 -6.80 -10.35
CA ARG A 101 -0.03 -5.71 -9.39
C ARG A 101 1.31 -5.00 -9.56
N ARG A 102 2.42 -5.72 -9.68
CA ARG A 102 3.76 -5.15 -9.91
C ARG A 102 3.78 -4.32 -11.19
N ALA A 103 3.39 -4.90 -12.33
CA ALA A 103 3.35 -4.21 -13.60
C ALA A 103 2.49 -2.92 -13.57
N ARG A 104 1.38 -2.94 -12.85
CA ARG A 104 0.52 -1.77 -12.65
C ARG A 104 1.24 -0.66 -11.87
N TYR A 105 1.92 -1.00 -10.77
CA TYR A 105 2.61 -0.01 -9.96
C TYR A 105 3.82 0.59 -10.70
N GLU A 106 4.57 -0.22 -11.45
CA GLU A 106 5.65 0.25 -12.33
C GLU A 106 5.14 1.23 -13.39
N ALA A 107 4.00 0.92 -14.03
CA ALA A 107 3.37 1.81 -14.98
C ALA A 107 2.92 3.14 -14.33
N PHE A 108 2.33 3.08 -13.13
CA PHE A 108 1.93 4.25 -12.38
C PHE A 108 3.12 5.15 -12.03
N GLU A 109 4.22 4.58 -11.54
CA GLU A 109 5.43 5.34 -11.19
C GLU A 109 6.05 6.01 -12.40
N LYS A 110 6.13 5.28 -13.52
CA LYS A 110 6.64 5.83 -14.78
C LYS A 110 5.81 7.02 -15.24
N ILE A 111 4.48 6.86 -15.32
CA ILE A 111 3.59 7.93 -15.79
C ILE A 111 3.61 9.12 -14.84
N ALA A 112 3.58 8.89 -13.53
CA ALA A 112 3.65 9.97 -12.55
C ALA A 112 4.93 10.79 -12.71
N LYS A 113 6.05 10.15 -12.99
CA LYS A 113 7.32 10.80 -13.26
C LYS A 113 7.28 11.55 -14.58
N ASP A 114 6.82 10.92 -15.67
CA ASP A 114 6.80 11.50 -17.02
C ASP A 114 5.88 12.74 -17.09
N MET A 115 4.79 12.75 -16.31
CA MET A 115 3.82 13.84 -16.23
C MET A 115 4.10 14.84 -15.10
N ASN A 116 5.15 14.62 -14.30
CA ASN A 116 5.46 15.41 -13.10
C ASN A 116 4.25 15.54 -12.16
N ALA A 117 3.56 14.42 -11.90
CA ALA A 117 2.38 14.40 -11.06
C ALA A 117 2.74 14.51 -9.58
N SER A 118 1.99 15.33 -8.84
CA SER A 118 2.20 15.55 -7.40
C SER A 118 1.75 14.35 -6.55
N ALA A 119 0.75 13.58 -7.02
CA ALA A 119 0.29 12.34 -6.38
C ALA A 119 -0.50 11.45 -7.35
N LEU A 120 -0.68 10.18 -6.92
CA LEU A 120 -1.55 9.21 -7.55
C LEU A 120 -2.55 8.67 -6.53
N PHE A 121 -3.84 8.92 -6.75
CA PHE A 121 -4.92 8.49 -5.87
C PHE A 121 -5.42 7.10 -6.25
N LEU A 122 -5.64 6.25 -5.22
CA LEU A 122 -6.11 4.87 -5.35
C LEU A 122 -7.37 4.64 -4.51
N GLY A 123 -8.36 3.98 -5.07
CA GLY A 123 -9.66 3.71 -4.47
C GLY A 123 -9.68 2.55 -3.47
N HIS A 124 -8.64 2.38 -2.65
CA HIS A 124 -8.67 1.36 -1.60
C HIS A 124 -9.57 1.79 -0.46
N THR A 125 -10.43 0.88 -0.03
CA THR A 125 -11.46 1.10 1.00
C THR A 125 -11.06 0.54 2.37
N LYS A 126 -11.91 0.78 3.37
CA LYS A 126 -11.84 0.17 4.70
C LYS A 126 -11.89 -1.36 4.62
N ASP A 127 -12.70 -1.90 3.72
CA ASP A 127 -12.79 -3.34 3.49
C ASP A 127 -11.45 -3.91 3.00
N ASP A 128 -10.79 -3.25 2.05
CA ASP A 128 -9.44 -3.65 1.59
C ASP A 128 -8.41 -3.58 2.70
N GLN A 129 -8.56 -2.64 3.62
CA GLN A 129 -7.71 -2.50 4.79
C GLN A 129 -7.89 -3.70 5.73
N ALA A 130 -9.15 -4.07 6.06
CA ALA A 130 -9.45 -5.23 6.89
C ALA A 130 -8.92 -6.53 6.27
N GLU A 131 -9.12 -6.72 4.96
CA GLU A 131 -8.54 -7.85 4.21
C GLU A 131 -7.00 -7.90 4.35
N THR A 132 -6.34 -6.76 4.21
CA THR A 132 -4.88 -6.65 4.28
C THR A 132 -4.35 -7.01 5.66
N VAL A 133 -5.02 -6.54 6.72
CA VAL A 133 -4.67 -6.85 8.11
C VAL A 133 -4.87 -8.33 8.40
N LEU A 134 -6.02 -8.90 8.02
CA LEU A 134 -6.34 -10.30 8.22
C LEU A 134 -5.32 -11.22 7.52
N LEU A 135 -4.97 -10.91 6.28
CA LEU A 135 -3.95 -11.65 5.54
C LEU A 135 -2.55 -11.48 6.14
N GLY A 136 -2.26 -10.34 6.75
CA GLY A 136 -1.04 -10.10 7.53
C GLY A 136 -0.98 -10.99 8.76
N LEU A 137 -2.07 -11.06 9.53
CA LEU A 137 -2.21 -11.94 10.69
C LEU A 137 -2.01 -13.42 10.33
N ALA A 138 -2.67 -13.88 9.26
CA ALA A 138 -2.56 -15.26 8.78
C ALA A 138 -1.13 -15.66 8.39
N ARG A 139 -0.28 -14.69 8.04
CA ARG A 139 1.14 -14.92 7.73
C ARG A 139 2.08 -14.74 8.92
N GLY A 140 1.57 -14.45 10.12
CA GLY A 140 2.41 -14.16 11.29
C GLY A 140 3.25 -12.89 11.13
N SER A 141 2.75 -11.89 10.42
CA SER A 141 3.50 -10.67 10.12
C SER A 141 3.69 -9.79 11.36
N GLY A 142 4.81 -9.04 11.42
CA GLY A 142 5.08 -8.08 12.48
C GLY A 142 4.23 -6.79 12.39
N ALA A 143 4.34 -5.94 13.41
CA ALA A 143 3.53 -4.73 13.60
C ALA A 143 3.45 -3.82 12.35
N ARG A 144 4.57 -3.58 11.66
CA ARG A 144 4.59 -2.76 10.43
C ARG A 144 3.70 -3.34 9.31
N SER A 145 3.69 -4.64 9.12
CA SER A 145 2.82 -5.29 8.13
C SER A 145 1.35 -5.31 8.59
N LEU A 146 1.11 -5.49 9.90
CA LEU A 146 -0.23 -5.47 10.48
C LEU A 146 -0.83 -4.06 10.53
N SER A 147 -0.02 -3.01 10.42
CA SER A 147 -0.52 -1.63 10.32
C SER A 147 -1.24 -1.35 8.98
N GLY A 148 -1.35 -2.35 8.11
CA GLY A 148 -2.10 -2.27 6.85
C GLY A 148 -1.54 -1.25 5.86
N MET A 149 -2.42 -0.68 5.02
CA MET A 149 -2.06 0.36 4.06
C MET A 149 -2.04 1.74 4.72
N ALA A 150 -1.02 2.55 4.42
CA ALA A 150 -0.98 3.96 4.80
C ALA A 150 -1.88 4.79 3.87
N THR A 151 -2.51 5.84 4.41
CA THR A 151 -3.23 6.84 3.60
C THR A 151 -2.29 7.46 2.57
N ARG A 152 -1.05 7.77 2.96
CA ARG A 152 0.00 8.26 2.07
C ARG A 152 1.24 7.35 2.14
N ASN A 153 1.79 7.03 0.97
CA ASN A 153 3.05 6.29 0.85
C ASN A 153 3.75 6.70 -0.46
N GLY A 154 4.78 7.52 -0.37
CA GLY A 154 5.39 8.15 -1.54
C GLY A 154 4.34 8.97 -2.30
N ILE A 155 4.23 8.73 -3.61
CA ILE A 155 3.25 9.39 -4.48
C ILE A 155 1.81 8.88 -4.29
N TYR A 156 1.63 7.73 -3.65
CA TYR A 156 0.33 7.07 -3.53
C TYR A 156 -0.49 7.64 -2.38
N VAL A 157 -1.73 8.01 -2.67
CA VAL A 157 -2.72 8.49 -1.70
C VAL A 157 -3.97 7.62 -1.77
N ARG A 158 -4.54 7.27 -0.63
CA ARG A 158 -5.72 6.39 -0.49
C ARG A 158 -6.77 7.08 0.37
N PRO A 159 -7.59 7.97 -0.21
CA PRO A 159 -8.54 8.77 0.55
C PRO A 159 -9.60 7.93 1.27
N PHE A 160 -9.97 6.77 0.70
CA PHE A 160 -11.10 5.96 1.15
C PHE A 160 -10.78 4.87 2.18
N LEU A 161 -9.58 4.87 2.78
CA LEU A 161 -9.22 3.82 3.77
C LEU A 161 -10.11 3.82 5.03
N ARG A 162 -10.94 4.85 5.24
CA ARG A 162 -11.94 4.92 6.31
C ARG A 162 -13.38 4.74 5.81
N ASN A 163 -13.58 4.70 4.50
CA ASN A 163 -14.88 4.52 3.88
C ASN A 163 -15.07 3.06 3.45
N SER A 164 -16.30 2.57 3.59
CA SER A 164 -16.64 1.19 3.22
C SER A 164 -16.91 1.07 1.71
N ARG A 165 -16.78 -0.17 1.20
CA ARG A 165 -17.20 -0.51 -0.17
C ARG A 165 -18.70 -0.30 -0.37
N ALA A 166 -19.53 -0.43 0.66
CA ALA A 166 -20.95 -0.13 0.59
C ALA A 166 -21.20 1.36 0.29
N GLU A 167 -20.38 2.27 0.88
CA GLU A 167 -20.46 3.71 0.57
C GLU A 167 -20.06 4.00 -0.86
N THR A 168 -19.00 3.37 -1.40
CA THR A 168 -18.58 3.59 -2.80
C THR A 168 -19.62 3.09 -3.79
N LEU A 169 -20.22 1.92 -3.55
CA LEU A 169 -21.34 1.41 -4.36
C LEU A 169 -22.56 2.35 -4.32
N LYS A 170 -22.92 2.84 -3.13
CA LYS A 170 -24.03 3.78 -2.97
C LYS A 170 -23.75 5.09 -3.70
N ALA A 171 -22.55 5.63 -3.58
CA ALA A 171 -22.14 6.85 -4.27
C ALA A 171 -22.14 6.67 -5.81
N CYS A 172 -21.71 5.53 -6.34
CA CYS A 172 -21.85 5.23 -7.77
C CYS A 172 -23.32 5.26 -8.20
N LYS A 173 -24.23 4.66 -7.42
CA LYS A 173 -25.66 4.68 -7.70
C LYS A 173 -26.23 6.11 -7.67
N GLU A 174 -25.84 6.92 -6.70
CA GLU A 174 -26.24 8.33 -6.59
C GLU A 174 -25.72 9.18 -7.77
N LEU A 175 -24.57 8.81 -8.34
CA LEU A 175 -23.97 9.46 -9.51
C LEU A 175 -24.48 8.89 -10.85
N GLY A 176 -25.35 7.88 -10.85
CA GLY A 176 -25.86 7.23 -12.07
C GLY A 176 -24.76 6.44 -12.81
N LEU A 177 -23.74 5.95 -12.11
CA LEU A 177 -22.64 5.18 -12.68
C LEU A 177 -22.94 3.68 -12.62
N GLU A 178 -22.56 2.96 -13.68
CA GLU A 178 -22.60 1.50 -13.75
C GLU A 178 -21.16 0.94 -13.67
N PRO A 179 -20.69 0.57 -12.48
CA PRO A 179 -19.36 -0.02 -12.31
C PRO A 179 -19.27 -1.37 -13.00
N TRP A 180 -18.11 -1.60 -13.64
CA TRP A 180 -17.82 -2.94 -14.15
C TRP A 180 -17.52 -3.90 -12.99
N ASN A 181 -18.17 -5.05 -13.01
CA ASN A 181 -17.92 -6.11 -12.05
C ASN A 181 -16.96 -7.13 -12.67
N ASP A 182 -15.69 -7.09 -12.26
CA ASP A 182 -14.68 -8.02 -12.72
C ASP A 182 -15.00 -9.44 -12.21
N PRO A 183 -15.15 -10.46 -13.09
CA PRO A 183 -15.37 -11.84 -12.70
C PRO A 183 -14.32 -12.38 -11.70
N HIS A 184 -13.08 -11.92 -11.76
CA HIS A 184 -12.04 -12.29 -10.80
C HIS A 184 -12.35 -11.87 -9.36
N ASN A 185 -13.21 -10.89 -9.14
CA ASN A 185 -13.66 -10.50 -7.80
C ASN A 185 -14.54 -11.56 -7.13
N GLU A 186 -15.02 -12.55 -7.90
CA GLU A 186 -15.83 -13.68 -7.45
C GLU A 186 -15.01 -14.97 -7.30
N ASP A 187 -13.81 -15.03 -7.88
CA ASP A 187 -12.99 -16.23 -7.93
C ASP A 187 -12.36 -16.54 -6.56
N LEU A 188 -12.86 -17.61 -5.93
CA LEU A 188 -12.38 -18.11 -4.64
C LEU A 188 -10.99 -18.76 -4.70
N SER A 189 -10.35 -18.91 -5.86
CA SER A 189 -8.96 -19.32 -5.96
C SER A 189 -8.03 -18.27 -5.35
N PHE A 190 -8.42 -16.98 -5.42
CA PHE A 190 -7.67 -15.88 -4.83
C PHE A 190 -7.88 -15.79 -3.32
N LEU A 191 -6.76 -15.75 -2.58
CA LEU A 191 -6.79 -15.69 -1.12
C LEU A 191 -7.53 -14.46 -0.58
N ARG A 192 -7.40 -13.32 -1.26
CA ARG A 192 -8.07 -12.07 -0.90
C ARG A 192 -9.58 -12.16 -1.07
N VAL A 193 -10.05 -12.81 -2.14
CA VAL A 193 -11.48 -13.06 -2.36
C VAL A 193 -12.03 -13.99 -1.28
N ARG A 194 -11.29 -15.05 -0.89
CA ARG A 194 -11.70 -15.94 0.23
C ARG A 194 -11.79 -15.17 1.55
N ALA A 195 -10.81 -14.32 1.85
CA ALA A 195 -10.84 -13.50 3.07
C ALA A 195 -12.10 -12.64 3.13
N ARG A 196 -12.43 -11.96 2.04
CA ARG A 196 -13.61 -11.09 1.90
C ARG A 196 -14.93 -11.86 1.99
N LYS A 197 -15.06 -12.93 1.20
CA LYS A 197 -16.36 -13.58 1.00
C LYS A 197 -16.68 -14.70 1.99
N LYS A 198 -15.65 -15.26 2.64
CA LYS A 198 -15.83 -16.37 3.57
C LYS A 198 -15.38 -16.01 4.98
N VAL A 199 -14.14 -15.55 5.16
CA VAL A 199 -13.56 -15.44 6.50
C VAL A 199 -14.14 -14.23 7.25
N LEU A 200 -14.10 -13.02 6.67
CA LEU A 200 -14.66 -11.84 7.33
C LEU A 200 -16.16 -11.99 7.67
N PRO A 201 -17.05 -12.49 6.78
CA PRO A 201 -18.44 -12.74 7.15
C PRO A 201 -18.64 -13.73 8.29
N ILE A 202 -17.84 -14.79 8.35
CA ILE A 202 -17.88 -15.75 9.47
C ILE A 202 -17.43 -15.06 10.77
N MET A 203 -16.36 -14.27 10.73
CA MET A 203 -15.90 -13.51 11.90
C MET A 203 -16.96 -12.51 12.37
N GLU A 204 -17.65 -11.83 11.47
CA GLU A 204 -18.75 -10.91 11.81
C GLU A 204 -19.94 -11.64 12.48
N SER A 205 -20.27 -12.89 12.03
CA SER A 205 -21.36 -13.66 12.61
C SER A 205 -21.02 -14.29 13.97
N GLU A 206 -19.79 -14.81 14.13
CA GLU A 206 -19.40 -15.60 15.29
C GLU A 206 -18.78 -14.77 16.42
N LEU A 207 -18.06 -13.69 16.07
CA LEU A 207 -17.39 -12.81 17.03
C LEU A 207 -18.15 -11.50 17.29
N GLY A 208 -19.24 -11.30 16.56
CA GLY A 208 -20.08 -10.10 16.61
C GLY A 208 -19.76 -9.07 15.54
N PRO A 209 -20.70 -8.12 15.30
CA PRO A 209 -20.58 -7.12 14.25
C PRO A 209 -19.46 -6.12 14.53
N GLY A 210 -18.82 -5.65 13.46
CA GLY A 210 -17.79 -4.61 13.52
C GLY A 210 -16.35 -5.14 13.55
N ILE A 211 -16.14 -6.42 13.20
CA ILE A 211 -14.79 -7.01 13.09
C ILE A 211 -13.93 -6.29 12.07
N ALA A 212 -14.46 -5.95 10.90
CA ALA A 212 -13.71 -5.17 9.91
C ALA A 212 -13.25 -3.83 10.48
N ASP A 213 -14.12 -3.12 11.21
CA ASP A 213 -13.77 -1.87 11.88
C ASP A 213 -12.73 -2.08 13.00
N ALA A 214 -12.83 -3.18 13.74
CA ALA A 214 -11.87 -3.51 14.79
C ALA A 214 -10.48 -3.79 14.22
N LEU A 215 -10.39 -4.55 13.13
CA LEU A 215 -9.12 -4.80 12.41
C LEU A 215 -8.49 -3.49 11.92
N VAL A 216 -9.28 -2.59 11.35
CA VAL A 216 -8.80 -1.28 10.87
C VAL A 216 -8.33 -0.40 12.04
N ARG A 217 -9.06 -0.35 13.17
CA ARG A 217 -8.62 0.37 14.37
C ARG A 217 -7.31 -0.18 14.92
N SER A 218 -7.19 -1.51 15.03
CA SER A 218 -5.95 -2.14 15.49
C SER A 218 -4.78 -1.83 14.56
N ALA A 219 -5.01 -1.85 13.24
CA ALA A 219 -3.99 -1.48 12.26
C ALA A 219 -3.54 -0.02 12.42
N GLN A 220 -4.45 0.91 12.72
CA GLN A 220 -4.09 2.31 12.94
C GLN A 220 -3.23 2.48 14.19
N LEU A 221 -3.60 1.86 15.32
CA LEU A 221 -2.80 1.90 16.55
C LEU A 221 -1.39 1.32 16.32
N LEU A 222 -1.31 0.16 15.67
CA LEU A 222 -0.03 -0.45 15.29
C LEU A 222 0.79 0.44 14.34
N ARG A 223 0.14 1.27 13.52
CA ARG A 223 0.82 2.22 12.65
C ARG A 223 1.46 3.33 13.44
N ASP A 224 0.72 3.94 14.37
CA ASP A 224 1.21 5.03 15.19
C ASP A 224 2.42 4.59 16.02
N ASP A 225 2.37 3.38 16.60
CA ASP A 225 3.50 2.76 17.31
C ASP A 225 4.69 2.50 16.38
N ALA A 226 4.43 1.89 15.19
CA ALA A 226 5.48 1.56 14.24
C ALA A 226 6.16 2.82 13.67
N ASP A 227 5.39 3.87 13.37
CA ASP A 227 5.92 5.14 12.85
C ASP A 227 6.79 5.84 13.90
N THR A 228 6.38 5.80 15.18
CA THR A 228 7.19 6.32 16.30
C THR A 228 8.51 5.57 16.44
N LEU A 229 8.48 4.23 16.40
CA LEU A 229 9.69 3.41 16.50
C LEU A 229 10.60 3.58 15.28
N ASP A 230 10.04 3.75 14.09
CA ASP A 230 10.82 4.01 12.87
C ASP A 230 11.45 5.42 12.93
N TYR A 231 10.72 6.42 13.45
CA TYR A 231 11.25 7.77 13.68
C TYR A 231 12.49 7.73 14.62
N LEU A 232 12.37 7.06 15.77
CA LEU A 232 13.47 6.91 16.71
C LEU A 232 14.68 6.16 16.12
N ALA A 233 14.42 5.13 15.32
CA ALA A 233 15.48 4.39 14.64
C ALA A 233 16.18 5.25 13.58
N ASN A 234 15.42 6.04 12.79
CA ASN A 234 15.96 6.97 11.81
C ASN A 234 16.78 8.08 12.49
N GLN A 235 16.30 8.62 13.61
CA GLN A 235 17.02 9.62 14.38
C GLN A 235 18.39 9.07 14.81
N PHE A 236 18.44 7.91 15.46
CA PHE A 236 19.69 7.26 15.83
C PHE A 236 20.60 7.04 14.62
N TRP A 237 20.07 6.52 13.50
CA TRP A 237 20.85 6.21 12.31
C TRP A 237 21.37 7.45 11.58
N SER A 238 20.66 8.58 11.63
CA SER A 238 21.10 9.84 11.01
C SER A 238 22.16 10.58 11.82
N GLU A 239 22.09 10.51 13.14
CA GLU A 239 23.03 11.18 14.04
C GLU A 239 24.35 10.41 14.17
N ASP A 240 24.28 9.10 14.30
CA ASP A 240 25.45 8.24 14.45
C ASP A 240 25.26 6.95 13.62
N LYS A 241 25.74 6.95 12.38
CA LYS A 241 25.76 5.74 11.54
C LYS A 241 26.68 4.64 12.09
N SER A 242 26.81 4.58 13.40
CA SER A 242 27.68 3.63 14.09
C SER A 242 27.03 2.25 14.13
N LEU A 243 27.80 1.27 13.71
CA LEU A 243 27.50 -0.15 13.91
C LEU A 243 28.34 -0.75 15.06
N GLU A 244 28.74 0.09 15.99
CA GLU A 244 29.45 -0.37 17.21
C GLU A 244 28.51 -1.16 18.10
N ILE A 245 28.98 -2.34 18.52
CA ILE A 245 28.19 -3.25 19.36
C ILE A 245 27.72 -2.56 20.63
N ALA A 246 28.65 -1.85 21.32
CA ALA A 246 28.35 -1.15 22.57
C ALA A 246 27.26 -0.07 22.45
N ALA A 247 27.14 0.59 21.28
CA ALA A 247 26.08 1.53 20.99
C ALA A 247 24.77 0.81 20.70
N LEU A 248 24.80 -0.23 19.86
CA LEU A 248 23.63 -1.00 19.48
C LEU A 248 23.03 -1.78 20.67
N GLU A 249 23.84 -2.31 21.59
CA GLU A 249 23.36 -3.03 22.78
C GLU A 249 22.52 -2.15 23.72
N LYS A 250 22.79 -0.85 23.77
CA LYS A 250 22.02 0.11 24.57
C LYS A 250 20.63 0.38 24.02
N LEU A 251 20.39 0.11 22.74
CA LEU A 251 19.10 0.34 22.12
C LEU A 251 18.09 -0.77 22.52
N PRO A 252 16.84 -0.41 22.79
CA PRO A 252 15.77 -1.38 22.88
C PRO A 252 15.72 -2.23 21.60
N LYS A 253 15.42 -3.54 21.73
CA LYS A 253 15.41 -4.49 20.60
C LYS A 253 14.56 -3.99 19.42
N ALA A 254 13.41 -3.37 19.70
CA ALA A 254 12.51 -2.86 18.67
C ALA A 254 13.13 -1.74 17.82
N ILE A 255 13.98 -0.89 18.41
CA ILE A 255 14.70 0.18 17.71
C ILE A 255 15.94 -0.41 17.03
N ARG A 256 16.71 -1.20 17.73
CA ARG A 256 17.92 -1.84 17.20
C ARG A 256 17.64 -2.65 15.92
N SER A 257 16.60 -3.47 15.90
CA SER A 257 16.22 -4.22 14.70
C SER A 257 15.85 -3.33 13.51
N ARG A 258 15.31 -2.14 13.74
CA ARG A 258 15.02 -1.15 12.70
C ARG A 258 16.29 -0.46 12.20
N VAL A 259 17.18 -0.09 13.09
CA VAL A 259 18.50 0.46 12.75
C VAL A 259 19.27 -0.53 11.87
N LEU A 260 19.27 -1.82 12.23
CA LEU A 260 19.89 -2.86 11.40
C LEU A 260 19.24 -2.93 9.99
N ARG A 261 17.92 -2.84 9.90
CA ARG A 261 17.24 -2.79 8.59
C ARG A 261 17.64 -1.58 7.77
N LEU A 262 17.78 -0.40 8.37
CA LEU A 262 18.24 0.82 7.70
C LEU A 262 19.66 0.64 7.15
N ALA A 263 20.58 0.17 7.99
CA ALA A 263 21.97 -0.07 7.60
C ALA A 263 22.08 -1.08 6.44
N LEU A 264 21.32 -2.17 6.53
CA LEU A 264 21.32 -3.24 5.53
C LEU A 264 20.67 -2.78 4.21
N ALA A 265 19.62 -1.95 4.28
CA ALA A 265 18.99 -1.38 3.11
C ALA A 265 19.92 -0.46 2.32
N GLU A 266 20.78 0.33 2.99
CA GLU A 266 21.82 1.14 2.33
C GLU A 266 22.82 0.28 1.52
N LYS A 267 22.99 -1.02 1.89
CA LYS A 267 23.80 -2.00 1.16
C LYS A 267 23.02 -2.79 0.10
N GLY A 268 21.71 -2.52 -0.02
CA GLY A 268 20.81 -3.16 -1.00
C GLY A 268 20.11 -4.43 -0.50
N ALA A 269 20.28 -4.82 0.77
CA ALA A 269 19.51 -5.93 1.36
C ALA A 269 18.13 -5.44 1.82
N LEU A 270 17.17 -5.53 0.91
CA LEU A 270 15.78 -5.13 1.13
C LEU A 270 14.90 -6.32 1.53
N GLN A 271 13.72 -6.04 2.12
CA GLN A 271 12.66 -7.01 2.43
C GLN A 271 13.12 -8.21 3.29
N LEU A 272 14.03 -7.95 4.24
CA LEU A 272 14.56 -8.99 5.12
C LEU A 272 13.48 -9.58 6.03
N SER A 273 13.49 -10.91 6.19
CA SER A 273 12.61 -11.60 7.12
C SER A 273 12.96 -11.31 8.59
N ALA A 274 12.04 -11.65 9.51
CA ALA A 274 12.32 -11.55 10.95
C ALA A 274 13.47 -12.48 11.37
N GLU A 275 13.56 -13.66 10.75
CA GLU A 275 14.63 -14.62 10.99
C GLU A 275 16.00 -14.08 10.56
N GLN A 276 16.10 -13.51 9.35
CA GLN A 276 17.33 -12.90 8.85
C GLN A 276 17.83 -11.76 9.74
N ILE A 277 16.93 -10.88 10.20
CA ILE A 277 17.28 -9.85 11.18
C ILE A 277 17.68 -10.48 12.52
N GLY A 278 17.00 -11.54 12.96
CA GLY A 278 17.34 -12.28 14.16
C GLY A 278 18.75 -12.88 14.14
N GLN A 279 19.20 -13.36 12.98
CA GLN A 279 20.57 -13.85 12.79
C GLN A 279 21.60 -12.72 12.95
N VAL A 280 21.33 -11.53 12.39
CA VAL A 280 22.19 -10.36 12.57
C VAL A 280 22.16 -9.85 14.01
N GLU A 281 21.00 -9.81 14.65
CA GLU A 281 20.80 -9.49 16.06
C GLU A 281 21.64 -10.39 16.99
N ALA A 282 21.75 -11.68 16.66
CA ALA A 282 22.53 -12.62 17.44
C ALA A 282 24.03 -12.31 17.45
N LEU A 283 24.55 -11.62 16.43
CA LEU A 283 25.92 -11.11 16.42
C LEU A 283 26.16 -10.02 17.47
N ILE A 284 25.09 -9.37 17.94
CA ILE A 284 25.12 -8.33 18.96
C ILE A 284 24.85 -8.96 20.32
N SER A 285 23.67 -9.50 20.53
CA SER A 285 23.11 -9.86 21.83
C SER A 285 23.42 -11.30 22.29
N ASN A 286 23.89 -12.16 21.39
CA ASN A 286 24.18 -13.57 21.69
C ASN A 286 25.44 -14.06 20.93
N TRP A 287 26.51 -13.27 21.00
CA TRP A 287 27.77 -13.57 20.35
C TRP A 287 28.49 -14.78 21.01
N LYS A 288 28.76 -15.80 20.21
CA LYS A 288 29.48 -17.03 20.60
C LYS A 288 30.61 -17.37 19.63
N GLY A 289 31.12 -16.37 18.88
CA GLY A 289 32.09 -16.61 17.83
C GLY A 289 31.50 -17.04 16.49
N GLN A 290 30.20 -16.73 16.25
CA GLN A 290 29.55 -17.05 14.97
C GLN A 290 30.29 -16.39 13.80
N GLY A 291 30.32 -17.11 12.67
CA GLY A 291 30.82 -16.60 11.41
C GLY A 291 29.91 -15.51 10.80
N GLU A 292 30.21 -15.16 9.57
CA GLU A 292 29.40 -14.17 8.85
C GLU A 292 27.99 -14.65 8.56
N VAL A 293 27.01 -13.72 8.59
CA VAL A 293 25.62 -13.93 8.19
C VAL A 293 25.45 -13.48 6.74
N SER A 294 25.07 -14.38 5.86
CA SER A 294 24.78 -14.08 4.46
C SER A 294 23.32 -13.69 4.26
N LEU A 295 23.09 -12.57 3.58
CA LEU A 295 21.78 -11.96 3.33
C LEU A 295 21.51 -11.82 1.83
N PRO A 296 20.26 -11.53 1.42
CA PRO A 296 19.91 -11.22 0.03
C PRO A 296 20.82 -10.12 -0.57
N ALA A 297 20.83 -10.06 -1.89
CA ALA A 297 21.66 -9.14 -2.68
C ALA A 297 23.19 -9.28 -2.44
N GLY A 298 23.64 -10.44 -1.92
CA GLY A 298 25.04 -10.72 -1.66
C GLY A 298 25.62 -9.98 -0.45
N VAL A 299 24.78 -9.35 0.36
CA VAL A 299 25.24 -8.64 1.57
C VAL A 299 25.62 -9.64 2.65
N LYS A 300 26.77 -9.43 3.28
CA LYS A 300 27.30 -10.22 4.37
C LYS A 300 27.52 -9.36 5.60
N VAL A 301 27.23 -9.90 6.77
CA VAL A 301 27.40 -9.22 8.05
C VAL A 301 28.30 -10.03 8.96
N SER A 302 29.35 -9.42 9.47
CA SER A 302 30.26 -10.03 10.44
C SER A 302 30.46 -9.11 11.63
N ARG A 303 30.86 -9.70 12.78
CA ARG A 303 31.30 -8.94 13.95
C ARG A 303 32.82 -8.95 13.99
N ILE A 304 33.42 -7.78 13.83
CA ILE A 304 34.90 -7.60 13.83
C ILE A 304 35.24 -6.46 14.78
N SER A 305 36.15 -6.70 15.72
CA SER A 305 36.69 -5.67 16.64
C SER A 305 35.63 -4.80 17.32
N GLY A 306 34.55 -5.43 17.82
CA GLY A 306 33.46 -4.72 18.52
C GLY A 306 32.48 -3.94 17.61
N ARG A 307 32.49 -4.17 16.29
CA ARG A 307 31.59 -3.55 15.32
C ARG A 307 30.92 -4.59 14.41
N LEU A 308 29.74 -4.28 13.88
CA LEU A 308 29.22 -4.97 12.73
C LEU A 308 29.82 -4.39 11.45
N THR A 309 30.35 -5.26 10.61
CA THR A 309 30.90 -4.91 9.30
C THR A 309 29.98 -5.46 8.23
N LEU A 310 29.57 -4.60 7.30
CA LEU A 310 28.71 -4.91 6.17
C LEU A 310 29.56 -4.93 4.89
N SER A 311 29.67 -6.07 4.25
CA SER A 311 30.34 -6.25 2.94
C SER A 311 29.35 -6.72 1.88
N LYS A 312 29.72 -6.61 0.62
CA LYS A 312 28.96 -7.08 -0.52
C LYS A 312 29.83 -7.99 -1.35
#